data_7720c9eaea05aaf8e8556c712ea0dcf5
#
_entry.id   7720c9eaea05aaf8e8556c712ea0dcf5
#
_cell.length_a   1.000
_cell.length_b   1.000
_cell.length_c   1.000
_cell.angle_alpha   90.00
_cell.angle_beta   90.00
_cell.angle_gamma   90.00
#
_symmetry.space_group_name_H-M   'P 1'
#
loop_
_entity.id
_entity.type
_entity.pdbx_description
1 polymer ?
#
loop_
_entity_poly.entity_id
_entity_poly.type
_entity_poly.pdbx_seq_one_letter_code
_entity_poly.pdbx_strand_id
1 'polypeptide(L)'
;YAMNDAASGILNPVKMYKYSYDTDQQKTVKSTYAWNIFKNTWETESRSVISRYETETSVEYSVWNKEKGSFDLSKKYIYITDNNNQLIAQYAYKMNSRTNQWILEKDALTPIYENIYATTR
;
A
#
# COMPACT_ATOMS: atom_id res chain seq x y z
N TYR A 1 8.90 7.69 13.56
CA TYR A 1 9.88 7.22 14.49
C TYR A 1 11.26 7.64 14.07
N ALA A 2 12.12 7.86 15.04
CA ALA A 2 13.43 8.41 14.74
C ALA A 2 14.45 7.30 14.50
N MET A 3 15.31 7.53 13.53
CA MET A 3 16.46 6.67 13.31
C MET A 3 17.71 7.43 13.70
N ASN A 4 18.58 6.76 14.42
CA ASN A 4 19.86 7.35 14.78
C ASN A 4 20.88 7.03 13.70
N ASP A 5 21.42 8.08 13.10
CA ASP A 5 22.52 7.93 12.17
C ASP A 5 23.80 7.78 12.96
N ALA A 6 24.27 6.56 13.08
CA ALA A 6 25.45 6.27 13.91
C ALA A 6 26.70 6.94 13.38
N ALA A 7 26.81 7.15 12.07
CA ALA A 7 28.00 7.77 11.48
C ALA A 7 28.11 9.25 11.83
N SER A 8 26.99 9.94 11.90
CA SER A 8 26.99 11.37 12.23
C SER A 8 26.66 11.63 13.69
N GLY A 9 26.16 10.64 14.40
CA GLY A 9 25.66 10.82 15.74
C GLY A 9 24.40 11.65 15.83
N ILE A 10 23.76 11.91 14.71
CA ILE A 10 22.55 12.71 14.63
C ILE A 10 21.34 11.80 14.55
N LEU A 11 20.30 12.15 15.29
CA LEU A 11 19.04 11.48 15.22
C LEU A 11 18.32 11.94 13.95
N ASN A 12 18.06 10.99 13.03
CA ASN A 12 17.40 11.26 11.77
C ASN A 12 16.00 10.66 11.78
N PRO A 13 14.98 11.42 12.21
CA PRO A 13 13.62 10.92 12.10
C PRO A 13 13.25 10.82 10.63
N VAL A 14 12.72 9.67 10.25
CA VAL A 14 12.43 9.42 8.85
C VAL A 14 10.94 9.25 8.66
N LYS A 15 10.40 8.16 9.16
CA LYS A 15 9.00 7.84 8.97
C LYS A 15 8.41 7.18 10.20
N MET A 16 7.12 7.36 10.36
CA MET A 16 6.35 6.72 11.41
C MET A 16 5.17 6.03 10.77
N TYR A 17 4.87 4.82 11.23
CA TYR A 17 3.75 4.04 10.72
C TYR A 17 2.76 3.81 11.83
N LYS A 18 1.49 4.02 11.54
CA LYS A 18 0.40 3.70 12.46
C LYS A 18 -0.54 2.73 11.78
N TYR A 19 -0.97 1.73 12.54
CA TYR A 19 -1.88 0.71 12.05
C TYR A 19 -3.18 0.78 12.82
N SER A 20 -4.28 0.60 12.10
CA SER A 20 -5.60 0.54 12.68
C SER A 20 -6.33 -0.64 12.05
N TYR A 21 -7.04 -1.39 12.87
CA TYR A 21 -7.73 -2.61 12.42
C TYR A 21 -9.22 -2.46 12.62
N ASP A 22 -9.99 -2.87 11.64
CA ASP A 22 -11.42 -3.02 11.74
C ASP A 22 -11.73 -4.50 11.51
N THR A 23 -11.97 -5.22 12.59
CA THR A 23 -12.20 -6.67 12.50
C THR A 23 -13.51 -7.00 11.82
N ASP A 24 -14.52 -6.15 11.98
CA ASP A 24 -15.83 -6.38 11.38
C ASP A 24 -15.79 -6.28 9.87
N GLN A 25 -14.99 -5.35 9.36
CA GLN A 25 -14.87 -5.13 7.93
C GLN A 25 -13.61 -5.78 7.34
N GLN A 26 -12.83 -6.43 8.17
CA GLN A 26 -11.55 -7.06 7.78
C GLN A 26 -10.67 -6.09 7.04
N LYS A 27 -10.53 -4.89 7.59
CA LYS A 27 -9.71 -3.84 7.03
C LYS A 27 -8.57 -3.47 7.94
N THR A 28 -7.43 -3.23 7.35
CA THR A 28 -6.27 -2.69 8.06
C THR A 28 -5.89 -1.39 7.37
N VAL A 29 -5.75 -0.34 8.15
CA VAL A 29 -5.30 0.96 7.63
C VAL A 29 -3.91 1.20 8.15
N LYS A 30 -2.97 1.37 7.23
CA LYS A 30 -1.59 1.73 7.55
C LYS A 30 -1.40 3.18 7.14
N SER A 31 -1.15 4.04 8.11
CA SER A 31 -0.89 5.46 7.85
C SER A 31 0.60 5.73 8.00
N THR A 32 1.16 6.45 7.05
CA THR A 32 2.58 6.78 7.04
C THR A 32 2.74 8.28 7.22
N TYR A 33 3.65 8.64 8.12
CA TYR A 33 3.96 10.03 8.45
C TYR A 33 5.43 10.27 8.20
N ALA A 34 5.76 11.43 7.66
CA ALA A 34 7.13 11.85 7.45
C ALA A 34 7.47 12.96 8.43
N TRP A 35 8.70 12.94 8.93
CA TRP A 35 9.15 13.98 9.84
C TRP A 35 9.52 15.25 9.07
N ASN A 36 8.95 16.36 9.48
CA ASN A 36 9.33 17.66 8.94
C ASN A 36 10.32 18.32 9.90
N ILE A 37 11.58 18.33 9.49
CA ILE A 37 12.66 18.82 10.33
C ILE A 37 12.56 20.33 10.59
N PHE A 38 11.96 21.06 9.67
CA PHE A 38 11.84 22.52 9.81
C PHE A 38 10.74 22.90 10.79
N LYS A 39 9.63 22.16 10.76
CA LYS A 39 8.49 22.43 11.65
C LYS A 39 8.55 21.61 12.93
N ASN A 40 9.45 20.65 12.99
CA ASN A 40 9.61 19.76 14.14
C ASN A 40 8.31 19.00 14.45
N THR A 41 7.64 18.52 13.41
CA THR A 41 6.39 17.79 13.53
C THR A 41 6.33 16.63 12.56
N TRP A 42 5.47 15.66 12.87
CA TRP A 42 5.08 14.60 11.95
C TRP A 42 4.02 15.13 11.00
N GLU A 43 4.21 14.88 9.72
CA GLU A 43 3.24 15.26 8.70
C GLU A 43 2.70 14.02 8.01
N THR A 44 1.40 14.04 7.70
CA THR A 44 0.76 12.97 6.97
C THR A 44 1.37 12.84 5.57
N GLU A 45 1.74 11.64 5.19
CA GLU A 45 2.35 11.39 3.88
C GLU A 45 1.46 10.52 3.00
N SER A 46 1.04 9.37 3.52
CA SER A 46 0.29 8.42 2.71
C SER A 46 -0.52 7.49 3.61
N ARG A 47 -1.39 6.74 2.98
CA ARG A 47 -2.23 5.76 3.66
C ARG A 47 -2.47 4.57 2.74
N SER A 48 -2.37 3.37 3.29
CA SER A 48 -2.75 2.14 2.61
C SER A 48 -3.93 1.53 3.33
N VAL A 49 -4.97 1.20 2.59
CA VAL A 49 -6.13 0.50 3.13
C VAL A 49 -6.13 -0.90 2.56
N ILE A 50 -5.94 -1.88 3.43
CA ILE A 50 -5.90 -3.28 3.06
C ILE A 50 -7.23 -3.90 3.45
N SER A 51 -7.95 -4.40 2.46
CA SER A 51 -9.26 -5.04 2.66
C SER A 51 -9.18 -6.47 2.21
N ARG A 52 -9.73 -7.37 3.00
CA ARG A 52 -9.75 -8.78 2.65
C ARG A 52 -11.18 -9.29 2.62
N TYR A 53 -11.55 -9.92 1.54
CA TYR A 53 -12.86 -10.54 1.38
C TYR A 53 -12.67 -11.91 0.72
N GLU A 54 -12.91 -12.96 1.48
CA GLU A 54 -12.72 -14.35 1.05
C GLU A 54 -11.29 -14.56 0.53
N THR A 55 -11.13 -14.79 -0.77
CA THR A 55 -9.83 -15.05 -1.39
C THR A 55 -9.23 -13.82 -2.06
N GLU A 56 -9.90 -12.68 -1.93
CA GLU A 56 -9.43 -11.45 -2.56
C GLU A 56 -8.91 -10.49 -1.49
N THR A 57 -7.71 -9.98 -1.73
CA THR A 57 -7.14 -8.92 -0.91
C THR A 57 -6.89 -7.71 -1.80
N SER A 58 -7.42 -6.57 -1.40
CA SER A 58 -7.18 -5.32 -2.11
C SER A 58 -6.39 -4.36 -1.23
N VAL A 59 -5.49 -3.63 -1.86
CA VAL A 59 -4.69 -2.60 -1.19
C VAL A 59 -4.87 -1.31 -1.98
N GLU A 60 -5.48 -0.31 -1.34
CA GLU A 60 -5.63 1.01 -1.94
C GLU A 60 -4.66 1.97 -1.30
N TYR A 61 -3.79 2.52 -2.11
CA TYR A 61 -2.76 3.44 -1.66
C TYR A 61 -3.16 4.86 -2.02
N SER A 62 -3.12 5.75 -1.02
CA SER A 62 -3.47 7.16 -1.16
C SER A 62 -2.32 8.03 -0.70
N VAL A 63 -2.14 9.16 -1.36
CA VAL A 63 -1.12 10.14 -1.03
C VAL A 63 -1.80 11.38 -0.47
N TRP A 64 -1.24 11.92 0.60
CA TRP A 64 -1.80 13.13 1.19
C TRP A 64 -1.58 14.33 0.29
N ASN A 65 -2.67 15.04 0.01
CA ASN A 65 -2.64 16.26 -0.77
C ASN A 65 -2.76 17.45 0.18
N LYS A 66 -1.67 18.16 0.36
CA LYS A 66 -1.62 19.28 1.32
C LYS A 66 -2.55 20.42 0.92
N GLU A 67 -2.69 20.65 -0.37
CA GLU A 67 -3.52 21.74 -0.86
C GLU A 67 -5.00 21.48 -0.59
N LYS A 68 -5.43 20.24 -0.76
CA LYS A 68 -6.81 19.86 -0.52
C LYS A 68 -7.10 19.53 0.93
N GLY A 69 -6.07 19.16 1.70
CA GLY A 69 -6.25 18.63 3.05
C GLY A 69 -6.93 17.27 3.08
N SER A 70 -6.69 16.45 2.08
CA SER A 70 -7.31 15.13 1.97
C SER A 70 -6.39 14.17 1.23
N PHE A 71 -6.75 12.89 1.29
CA PHE A 71 -6.02 11.88 0.55
C PHE A 71 -6.52 11.77 -0.88
N ASP A 72 -5.58 11.63 -1.81
CA ASP A 72 -5.87 11.31 -3.19
C ASP A 72 -5.52 9.85 -3.45
N LEU A 73 -6.47 9.09 -3.95
CA LEU A 73 -6.21 7.71 -4.35
C LEU A 73 -5.18 7.70 -5.48
N SER A 74 -4.18 6.86 -5.35
CA SER A 74 -3.07 6.82 -6.29
C SER A 74 -2.94 5.47 -6.96
N LYS A 75 -2.90 4.41 -6.17
CA LYS A 75 -2.68 3.06 -6.68
C LYS A 75 -3.59 2.07 -5.99
N LYS A 76 -3.87 0.99 -6.68
CA LYS A 76 -4.67 -0.10 -6.14
C LYS A 76 -4.08 -1.43 -6.61
N TYR A 77 -3.97 -2.35 -5.68
CA TYR A 77 -3.49 -3.69 -5.98
C TYR A 77 -4.55 -4.68 -5.56
N ILE A 78 -4.80 -5.67 -6.38
CA ILE A 78 -5.72 -6.75 -6.05
C ILE A 78 -4.93 -8.06 -6.14
N TYR A 79 -5.01 -8.85 -5.08
CA TYR A 79 -4.36 -10.15 -4.99
C TYR A 79 -5.43 -11.21 -4.79
N ILE A 80 -5.41 -12.23 -5.62
CA ILE A 80 -6.37 -13.32 -5.53
C ILE A 80 -5.61 -14.59 -5.19
N THR A 81 -6.08 -15.26 -4.14
CA THR A 81 -5.47 -16.50 -3.68
C THR A 81 -6.45 -17.66 -3.86
N ASP A 82 -5.92 -18.87 -3.85
CA ASP A 82 -6.75 -20.06 -3.83
C ASP A 82 -7.09 -20.46 -2.40
N ASN A 83 -7.76 -21.59 -2.22
CA ASN A 83 -8.17 -22.06 -0.91
C ASN A 83 -6.99 -22.44 -0.01
N ASN A 84 -5.81 -22.62 -0.58
CA ASN A 84 -4.59 -22.93 0.15
C ASN A 84 -3.75 -21.70 0.43
N ASN A 85 -4.31 -20.50 0.22
CA ASN A 85 -3.62 -19.21 0.39
C ASN A 85 -2.45 -19.02 -0.58
N GLN A 86 -2.49 -19.70 -1.70
CA GLN A 86 -1.49 -19.49 -2.74
C GLN A 86 -1.96 -18.43 -3.70
N LEU A 87 -1.09 -17.50 -4.00
CA LEU A 87 -1.41 -16.40 -4.90
C LEU A 87 -1.55 -16.91 -6.34
N ILE A 88 -2.71 -16.68 -6.96
CA ILE A 88 -2.97 -17.15 -8.31
C ILE A 88 -3.11 -16.01 -9.32
N ALA A 89 -3.39 -14.80 -8.88
CA ALA A 89 -3.50 -13.65 -9.78
C ALA A 89 -3.24 -12.37 -9.02
N GLN A 90 -2.74 -11.38 -9.73
CA GLN A 90 -2.60 -10.05 -9.16
C GLN A 90 -2.82 -9.01 -10.23
N TYR A 91 -3.40 -7.89 -9.82
CA TYR A 91 -3.71 -6.77 -10.70
C TYR A 91 -3.20 -5.50 -10.06
N ALA A 92 -2.67 -4.61 -10.88
CA ALA A 92 -2.21 -3.31 -10.43
C ALA A 92 -2.91 -2.23 -11.23
N TYR A 93 -3.46 -1.26 -10.51
CA TYR A 93 -4.18 -0.14 -11.10
C TYR A 93 -3.55 1.16 -10.65
N LYS A 94 -3.64 2.17 -11.50
CA LYS A 94 -3.31 3.53 -11.09
C LYS A 94 -4.53 4.42 -11.29
N MET A 95 -4.59 5.48 -10.53
CA MET A 95 -5.68 6.45 -10.66
C MET A 95 -5.40 7.42 -11.77
N ASN A 96 -6.38 7.60 -12.65
CA ASN A 96 -6.34 8.67 -13.64
C ASN A 96 -6.94 9.91 -12.99
N SER A 97 -6.11 10.90 -12.70
CA SER A 97 -6.53 12.10 -11.99
C SER A 97 -7.50 12.97 -12.79
N ARG A 98 -7.51 12.83 -14.11
CA ARG A 98 -8.45 13.58 -14.96
C ARG A 98 -9.85 13.02 -14.92
N THR A 99 -9.97 11.68 -15.00
CA THR A 99 -11.28 11.03 -15.09
C THR A 99 -11.73 10.48 -13.75
N ASN A 100 -10.84 10.43 -12.77
CA ASN A 100 -11.12 9.87 -11.45
C ASN A 100 -11.49 8.39 -11.54
N GLN A 101 -10.88 7.68 -12.49
CA GLN A 101 -11.14 6.27 -12.71
C GLN A 101 -9.85 5.47 -12.60
N TRP A 102 -10.00 4.23 -12.18
CA TRP A 102 -8.88 3.28 -12.13
C TRP A 102 -8.51 2.83 -13.54
N ILE A 103 -7.21 2.83 -13.81
CA ILE A 103 -6.68 2.32 -15.07
C ILE A 103 -5.87 1.07 -14.74
N LEU A 104 -6.19 -0.04 -15.40
CA LEU A 104 -5.41 -1.26 -15.24
C LEU A 104 -4.03 -1.03 -15.82
N GLU A 105 -3.03 -1.10 -14.95
CA GLU A 105 -1.64 -0.87 -15.34
C GLU A 105 -0.95 -2.20 -15.62
N LYS A 106 -1.29 -3.21 -14.84
CA LYS A 106 -0.65 -4.51 -14.96
C LYS A 106 -1.58 -5.59 -14.44
N ASP A 107 -1.79 -6.62 -15.23
CA ASP A 107 -2.40 -7.84 -14.77
C ASP A 107 -1.42 -8.97 -15.03
N ALA A 108 -1.32 -9.88 -14.09
CA ALA A 108 -0.41 -10.97 -14.24
C ALA A 108 -0.91 -12.17 -13.46
N LEU A 109 -0.83 -13.31 -14.08
CA LEU A 109 -0.82 -14.55 -13.35
C LEU A 109 0.47 -14.56 -12.56
N THR A 110 0.40 -15.09 -11.36
CA THR A 110 1.53 -14.99 -10.46
C THR A 110 2.65 -15.90 -10.88
N PRO A 111 3.84 -15.67 -10.38
CA PRO A 111 4.95 -16.58 -10.59
C PRO A 111 4.63 -18.02 -10.17
N ILE A 112 3.79 -18.19 -9.14
CA ILE A 112 3.39 -19.53 -8.72
C ILE A 112 2.67 -20.26 -9.84
N TYR A 113 1.74 -19.57 -10.50
CA TYR A 113 1.01 -20.15 -11.62
C TYR A 113 1.95 -20.45 -12.79
N GLU A 114 2.84 -19.53 -13.09
CA GLU A 114 3.84 -19.73 -14.15
C GLU A 114 4.77 -20.88 -13.82
N ASN A 115 5.16 -21.03 -12.57
CA ASN A 115 5.99 -22.14 -12.15
C ASN A 115 5.30 -23.49 -12.33
N ILE A 116 4.00 -23.54 -12.09
CA ILE A 116 3.23 -24.75 -12.32
C ILE A 116 3.30 -25.14 -13.79
N TYR A 117 3.09 -24.17 -14.66
CA TYR A 117 3.20 -24.43 -16.10
C TYR A 117 4.61 -24.85 -16.51
N ALA A 118 5.61 -24.20 -15.94
CA ALA A 118 6.99 -24.51 -16.26
C ALA A 118 7.36 -25.93 -15.83
N THR A 119 6.83 -26.40 -14.72
CA THR A 119 7.16 -27.72 -14.21
C THR A 119 6.38 -28.84 -14.89
N THR A 120 5.25 -28.53 -15.49
CA THR A 120 4.44 -29.54 -16.17
C THR A 120 4.79 -29.74 -17.62
N ARG A 121 5.69 -28.94 -18.13
CA ARG A 121 6.13 -29.07 -19.53
C ARG A 121 7.23 -30.13 -19.69
#